data_3a1ef4089c06afde6faefd282e2b0c4f
#
_entry.id   3a1ef4089c06afde6faefd282e2b0c4f
#
_cell.length_a   1.000
_cell.length_b   1.000
_cell.length_c   1.000
_cell.angle_alpha   90.00
_cell.angle_beta   90.00
_cell.angle_gamma   90.00
#
_symmetry.space_group_name_H-M   'P 1'
#
loop_
_entity.id
_entity.type
_entity.pdbx_description
1 polymer ?
#
loop_
_entity_poly.entity_id
_entity_poly.type
_entity_poly.pdbx_seq_one_letter_code
_entity_poly.pdbx_strand_id
1 'polypeptide(L)'
;MAISICSKTGSFDITLGKQLISWGTTDGINPVNNINPTDYTDLLDTEEERIGVYALRLQWFMNMSDIDLLYVPVASFGVLPATNSRWFPSPEMMGIPPNLERETPILFRSNAPEKTLKTGEFGIRYRKRFSAADIGLSYYNGYDHLPELTPDMSQFDPSAPQLVLIENYRRQQVIGAECVVLLPWGIALRGESALFFPEENNLTNNSYLQTVTGVDKNFALNNSSLTIIAQYIYDHNLEGNHYEKFDLRHLFTNSPMANIEWTFNYGLTMSLLGIYNLDSKDYYISPKVSFTMNSGLCIELQPDIMGGNNESFFGNFSSNNRVRAKMTYKF
;
A
#
# COMPACT_ATOMS: atom_id res chain seq x y z
N MET A 1 9.06 -17.84 5.82
CA MET A 1 10.48 -17.75 6.21
C MET A 1 11.25 -17.13 5.06
N ALA A 2 11.80 -15.93 5.23
CA ALA A 2 12.63 -15.29 4.21
C ALA A 2 14.08 -15.73 4.44
N ILE A 3 14.71 -16.32 3.43
CA ILE A 3 16.14 -16.66 3.48
C ILE A 3 16.84 -15.66 2.56
N SER A 4 17.68 -14.79 3.13
CA SER A 4 18.54 -13.90 2.37
C SER A 4 19.97 -14.06 2.85
N ILE A 5 20.93 -13.94 1.92
CA ILE A 5 22.36 -13.89 2.20
C ILE A 5 22.75 -12.42 2.11
N CYS A 6 23.31 -11.88 3.19
CA CYS A 6 23.80 -10.52 3.25
C CYS A 6 25.32 -10.53 3.44
N SER A 7 26.05 -9.80 2.61
CA SER A 7 27.48 -9.52 2.78
C SER A 7 27.67 -8.04 2.99
N LYS A 8 28.33 -7.66 4.11
CA LYS A 8 28.61 -6.26 4.47
C LYS A 8 30.12 -6.02 4.37
N THR A 9 30.52 -5.12 3.52
CA THR A 9 31.93 -4.76 3.32
C THR A 9 32.10 -3.25 3.28
N GLY A 10 32.39 -2.65 4.46
CA GLY A 10 32.66 -1.22 4.53
C GLY A 10 31.52 -0.35 4.02
N SER A 11 31.64 0.14 2.78
CA SER A 11 30.65 1.04 2.17
C SER A 11 29.54 0.33 1.37
N PHE A 12 29.54 -1.01 1.31
CA PHE A 12 28.60 -1.76 0.46
C PHE A 12 27.91 -2.87 1.25
N ASP A 13 26.60 -2.97 1.08
CA ASP A 13 25.80 -4.13 1.50
C ASP A 13 25.21 -4.78 0.25
N ILE A 14 25.41 -6.09 0.11
CA ILE A 14 24.79 -6.90 -0.96
C ILE A 14 23.86 -7.91 -0.32
N THR A 15 22.60 -7.92 -0.73
CA THR A 15 21.60 -8.86 -0.23
C THR A 15 20.98 -9.62 -1.40
N LEU A 16 20.99 -10.95 -1.33
CA LEU A 16 20.37 -11.85 -2.31
C LEU A 16 19.36 -12.74 -1.59
N GLY A 17 18.16 -12.86 -2.13
CA GLY A 17 17.11 -13.74 -1.61
C GLY A 17 15.78 -13.05 -1.47
N LYS A 18 14.86 -13.64 -0.69
CA LYS A 18 13.53 -13.09 -0.48
C LYS A 18 13.60 -11.92 0.52
N GLN A 19 13.15 -10.74 0.10
CA GLN A 19 13.27 -9.49 0.85
C GLN A 19 11.94 -8.73 0.87
N LEU A 20 11.70 -8.03 1.96
CA LEU A 20 10.77 -6.91 2.04
C LEU A 20 11.61 -5.63 1.89
N ILE A 21 11.30 -4.84 0.88
CA ILE A 21 12.04 -3.62 0.54
C ILE A 21 11.09 -2.46 0.71
N SER A 22 11.39 -1.56 1.63
CA SER A 22 10.57 -0.38 1.88
C SER A 22 11.30 0.87 1.43
N TRP A 23 10.72 1.58 0.47
CA TRP A 23 11.08 2.92 0.10
C TRP A 23 10.01 3.88 0.60
N GLY A 24 10.36 5.13 0.84
CA GLY A 24 9.44 6.14 1.33
C GLY A 24 9.66 6.52 2.78
N THR A 25 8.96 7.57 3.18
CA THR A 25 9.08 8.25 4.48
C THR A 25 7.74 8.59 5.12
N THR A 26 6.62 8.43 4.40
CA THR A 26 5.26 8.65 4.90
C THR A 26 4.72 7.42 5.61
N ASP A 27 3.69 7.59 6.41
CA ASP A 27 3.07 6.51 7.18
C ASP A 27 1.82 6.00 6.45
N GLY A 28 1.69 4.67 6.34
CA GLY A 28 0.58 3.99 5.70
C GLY A 28 0.68 3.99 4.18
N ILE A 29 0.41 5.12 3.51
CA ILE A 29 0.41 5.22 2.05
C ILE A 29 1.72 5.82 1.57
N ASN A 30 2.44 5.07 0.74
CA ASN A 30 3.78 5.39 0.26
C ASN A 30 3.86 5.33 -1.26
N PRO A 31 3.67 6.44 -1.98
CA PRO A 31 3.68 6.47 -3.45
C PRO A 31 4.98 5.95 -4.07
N VAL A 32 6.11 6.10 -3.39
CA VAL A 32 7.43 5.64 -3.90
C VAL A 32 7.72 4.17 -3.59
N ASN A 33 6.86 3.47 -2.84
CA ASN A 33 7.06 2.08 -2.40
C ASN A 33 6.39 1.07 -3.34
N ASN A 34 6.93 0.86 -4.53
CA ASN A 34 6.32 0.07 -5.60
C ASN A 34 6.95 -1.31 -5.83
N ILE A 35 7.83 -1.77 -4.93
CA ILE A 35 8.66 -2.97 -5.19
C ILE A 35 7.97 -4.24 -4.73
N ASN A 36 7.31 -4.21 -3.58
CA ASN A 36 6.69 -5.37 -2.99
C ASN A 36 5.19 -5.41 -3.32
N PRO A 37 4.69 -6.53 -3.85
CA PRO A 37 3.25 -6.73 -4.01
C PRO A 37 2.50 -6.67 -2.69
N THR A 38 1.21 -6.39 -2.77
CA THR A 38 0.32 -6.33 -1.61
C THR A 38 -0.61 -7.55 -1.59
N ASP A 39 -0.85 -8.09 -0.41
CA ASP A 39 -1.89 -9.08 -0.15
C ASP A 39 -3.19 -8.33 0.19
N TYR A 40 -4.16 -8.38 -0.73
CA TYR A 40 -5.46 -7.72 -0.58
C TYR A 40 -6.54 -8.67 -0.05
N THR A 41 -6.18 -9.84 0.45
CA THR A 41 -7.17 -10.80 0.99
C THR A 41 -7.91 -10.24 2.19
N ASP A 42 -7.28 -9.34 2.94
CA ASP A 42 -7.89 -8.49 3.96
C ASP A 42 -7.50 -7.02 3.71
N LEU A 43 -8.44 -6.23 3.20
CA LEU A 43 -8.19 -4.83 2.80
C LEU A 43 -7.86 -3.87 3.96
N LEU A 44 -8.06 -4.30 5.20
CA LEU A 44 -7.79 -3.51 6.41
C LEU A 44 -6.58 -4.02 7.21
N ASP A 45 -5.92 -5.11 6.78
CA ASP A 45 -4.73 -5.60 7.45
C ASP A 45 -3.47 -4.94 6.87
N THR A 46 -3.15 -3.77 7.39
CA THR A 46 -2.00 -2.97 6.95
C THR A 46 -0.66 -3.44 7.54
N GLU A 47 -0.66 -4.36 8.49
CA GLU A 47 0.58 -4.82 9.17
C GLU A 47 1.28 -5.96 8.42
N GLU A 48 0.54 -6.85 7.75
CA GLU A 48 1.08 -8.04 7.07
C GLU A 48 0.85 -8.04 5.54
N GLU A 49 0.44 -6.92 4.99
CA GLU A 49 -0.03 -6.81 3.60
C GLU A 49 1.07 -6.96 2.54
N ARG A 50 2.34 -6.74 2.86
CA ARG A 50 3.42 -6.74 1.86
C ARG A 50 4.01 -8.13 1.65
N ILE A 51 4.11 -8.54 0.38
CA ILE A 51 4.68 -9.82 -0.04
C ILE A 51 6.15 -9.63 -0.39
N GLY A 52 7.04 -10.38 0.25
CA GLY A 52 8.47 -10.32 -0.06
C GLY A 52 8.80 -10.85 -1.46
N VAL A 53 9.71 -10.16 -2.17
CA VAL A 53 10.20 -10.53 -3.50
C VAL A 53 11.59 -11.13 -3.46
N TYR A 54 11.90 -12.04 -4.41
CA TYR A 54 13.27 -12.50 -4.61
C TYR A 54 14.05 -11.45 -5.38
N ALA A 55 15.06 -10.88 -4.75
CA ALA A 55 15.80 -9.76 -5.31
C ALA A 55 17.30 -9.86 -5.08
N LEU A 56 18.07 -9.25 -5.98
CA LEU A 56 19.43 -8.82 -5.76
C LEU A 56 19.40 -7.32 -5.43
N ARG A 57 19.90 -6.97 -4.25
CA ARG A 57 19.96 -5.58 -3.77
C ARG A 57 21.41 -5.22 -3.46
N LEU A 58 21.85 -4.07 -3.96
CA LEU A 58 23.14 -3.47 -3.67
C LEU A 58 22.91 -2.09 -3.06
N GLN A 59 23.35 -1.90 -1.82
CA GLN A 59 23.32 -0.61 -1.15
C GLN A 59 24.75 -0.07 -1.04
N TRP A 60 24.98 1.13 -1.55
CA TRP A 60 26.25 1.84 -1.47
C TRP A 60 26.12 3.04 -0.56
N PHE A 61 26.81 2.98 0.57
CA PHE A 61 26.82 4.05 1.58
C PHE A 61 28.02 4.97 1.35
N MET A 62 27.74 6.24 1.21
CA MET A 62 28.69 7.33 1.09
C MET A 62 28.51 8.29 2.28
N ASN A 63 29.44 9.25 2.42
CA ASN A 63 29.26 10.27 3.45
C ASN A 63 27.95 11.07 3.22
N MET A 64 27.00 10.97 4.17
CA MET A 64 25.71 11.66 4.15
C MET A 64 24.80 11.32 2.94
N SER A 65 25.09 10.24 2.21
CA SER A 65 24.23 9.78 1.10
C SER A 65 24.33 8.28 0.90
N ASP A 66 23.35 7.71 0.23
CA ASP A 66 23.35 6.30 -0.18
C ASP A 66 22.64 6.12 -1.52
N ILE A 67 23.07 5.09 -2.24
CA ILE A 67 22.42 4.59 -3.44
C ILE A 67 21.95 3.17 -3.15
N ASP A 68 20.71 2.87 -3.51
CA ASP A 68 20.09 1.56 -3.40
C ASP A 68 19.71 1.09 -4.81
N LEU A 69 20.38 0.03 -5.29
CA LEU A 69 20.12 -0.61 -6.58
C LEU A 69 19.43 -1.93 -6.35
N LEU A 70 18.37 -2.17 -7.10
CA LEU A 70 17.53 -3.34 -6.95
C LEU A 70 17.29 -4.00 -8.29
N TYR A 71 17.36 -5.33 -8.33
CA TYR A 71 16.90 -6.14 -9.44
C TYR A 71 16.06 -7.31 -8.94
N VAL A 72 14.81 -7.39 -9.40
CA VAL A 72 13.89 -8.50 -9.16
C VAL A 72 13.83 -9.33 -10.45
N PRO A 73 14.44 -10.51 -10.50
CA PRO A 73 14.57 -11.29 -11.75
C PRO A 73 13.24 -11.86 -12.24
N VAL A 74 12.29 -12.06 -11.34
CA VAL A 74 10.95 -12.60 -11.64
C VAL A 74 9.92 -11.80 -10.88
N ALA A 75 9.03 -11.13 -11.59
CA ALA A 75 7.95 -10.36 -11.00
C ALA A 75 7.03 -11.25 -10.15
N SER A 76 6.53 -10.68 -9.07
CA SER A 76 5.52 -11.28 -8.20
C SER A 76 4.33 -10.33 -8.14
N PHE A 77 3.13 -10.86 -7.99
CA PHE A 77 1.91 -10.05 -8.05
C PHE A 77 1.13 -10.12 -6.74
N GLY A 78 0.26 -9.14 -6.53
CA GLY A 78 -0.63 -9.07 -5.39
C GLY A 78 -1.62 -10.21 -5.37
N VAL A 79 -2.16 -10.50 -4.22
CA VAL A 79 -3.20 -11.50 -4.02
C VAL A 79 -4.52 -10.80 -3.82
N LEU A 80 -5.49 -11.06 -4.72
CA LEU A 80 -6.83 -10.50 -4.61
C LEU A 80 -7.70 -11.30 -3.63
N PRO A 81 -8.74 -10.68 -3.05
CA PRO A 81 -9.74 -11.41 -2.28
C PRO A 81 -10.41 -12.51 -3.10
N ALA A 82 -10.65 -13.65 -2.50
CA ALA A 82 -11.44 -14.70 -3.14
C ALA A 82 -12.89 -14.23 -3.42
N THR A 83 -13.53 -14.76 -4.45
CA THR A 83 -14.89 -14.34 -4.87
C THR A 83 -15.95 -14.48 -3.78
N ASN A 84 -15.76 -15.39 -2.83
CA ASN A 84 -16.62 -15.60 -1.66
C ASN A 84 -16.13 -14.82 -0.42
N SER A 85 -15.09 -14.00 -0.54
CA SER A 85 -14.61 -13.17 0.55
C SER A 85 -15.56 -12.00 0.81
N ARG A 86 -15.67 -11.61 2.07
CA ARG A 86 -16.35 -10.37 2.47
C ARG A 86 -15.71 -9.10 1.89
N TRP A 87 -14.46 -9.19 1.43
CA TRP A 87 -13.69 -8.12 0.80
C TRP A 87 -13.77 -8.11 -0.72
N PHE A 88 -14.49 -9.08 -1.29
CA PHE A 88 -14.69 -9.09 -2.74
C PHE A 88 -15.68 -7.98 -3.12
N PRO A 89 -15.35 -7.11 -4.09
CA PRO A 89 -16.23 -6.03 -4.50
C PRO A 89 -17.53 -6.56 -5.09
N SER A 90 -18.62 -5.84 -4.85
CA SER A 90 -19.91 -6.22 -5.47
C SER A 90 -19.85 -6.05 -7.00
N PRO A 91 -20.67 -6.80 -7.77
CA PRO A 91 -20.74 -6.63 -9.22
C PRO A 91 -20.98 -5.16 -9.65
N GLU A 92 -21.79 -4.44 -8.91
CA GLU A 92 -22.07 -3.02 -9.16
C GLU A 92 -20.82 -2.14 -9.00
N MET A 93 -19.94 -2.44 -8.03
CA MET A 93 -18.66 -1.74 -7.85
C MET A 93 -17.71 -2.01 -9.01
N MET A 94 -17.73 -3.22 -9.55
CA MET A 94 -16.91 -3.60 -10.71
C MET A 94 -17.49 -3.11 -12.06
N GLY A 95 -18.56 -2.31 -12.04
CA GLY A 95 -19.22 -1.83 -13.25
C GLY A 95 -19.95 -2.93 -14.04
N ILE A 96 -20.22 -4.07 -13.41
CA ILE A 96 -20.93 -5.18 -14.04
C ILE A 96 -22.43 -4.86 -14.05
N PRO A 97 -23.13 -5.02 -15.18
CA PRO A 97 -24.54 -4.71 -15.27
C PRO A 97 -25.40 -5.51 -14.26
N PRO A 98 -26.43 -4.89 -13.64
CA PRO A 98 -27.23 -5.51 -12.58
C PRO A 98 -28.14 -6.67 -13.04
N ASN A 99 -28.20 -6.94 -14.32
CA ASN A 99 -28.95 -8.07 -14.91
C ASN A 99 -28.20 -9.41 -14.87
N LEU A 100 -26.94 -9.43 -14.44
CA LEU A 100 -26.27 -10.66 -14.05
C LEU A 100 -26.77 -11.07 -12.66
N GLU A 101 -27.31 -12.26 -12.54
CA GLU A 101 -27.79 -12.78 -11.26
C GLU A 101 -26.66 -12.81 -10.22
N ARG A 102 -26.96 -12.46 -8.96
CA ARG A 102 -25.98 -12.43 -7.86
C ARG A 102 -25.24 -13.76 -7.65
N GLU A 103 -25.77 -14.85 -8.19
CA GLU A 103 -25.21 -16.21 -8.09
C GLU A 103 -24.37 -16.58 -9.32
N THR A 104 -24.17 -15.68 -10.29
CA THR A 104 -23.33 -15.96 -11.46
C THR A 104 -21.90 -16.27 -11.02
N PRO A 105 -21.37 -17.47 -11.33
CA PRO A 105 -20.00 -17.81 -10.97
C PRO A 105 -18.99 -16.85 -11.59
N ILE A 106 -18.08 -16.33 -10.79
CA ILE A 106 -16.98 -15.48 -11.26
C ILE A 106 -15.71 -16.32 -11.25
N LEU A 107 -15.06 -16.41 -12.41
CA LEU A 107 -13.77 -17.08 -12.58
C LEU A 107 -12.69 -16.05 -12.93
N PHE A 108 -11.52 -16.21 -12.34
CA PHE A 108 -10.33 -15.45 -12.71
C PHE A 108 -9.48 -16.22 -13.70
N ARG A 109 -9.01 -15.51 -14.72
CA ARG A 109 -7.97 -15.98 -15.64
C ARG A 109 -6.80 -15.01 -15.57
N SER A 110 -5.67 -15.47 -15.09
CA SER A 110 -4.48 -14.64 -15.02
C SER A 110 -3.78 -14.55 -16.38
N ASN A 111 -3.51 -13.33 -16.83
CA ASN A 111 -2.66 -13.00 -17.97
C ASN A 111 -1.33 -12.42 -17.47
N ALA A 112 -0.76 -13.06 -16.44
CA ALA A 112 0.51 -12.64 -15.87
C ALA A 112 1.66 -12.83 -16.89
N PRO A 113 2.65 -11.94 -16.89
CA PRO A 113 3.84 -12.06 -17.72
C PRO A 113 4.58 -13.38 -17.48
N GLU A 114 5.23 -13.89 -18.51
CA GLU A 114 6.07 -15.08 -18.38
C GLU A 114 7.20 -14.84 -17.35
N LYS A 115 7.50 -15.86 -16.55
CA LYS A 115 8.56 -15.80 -15.53
C LYS A 115 9.94 -15.97 -16.16
N THR A 116 10.40 -14.93 -16.83
CA THR A 116 11.71 -14.88 -17.50
C THR A 116 12.53 -13.71 -16.99
N LEU A 117 13.86 -13.74 -17.21
CA LEU A 117 14.72 -12.61 -16.84
C LEU A 117 14.42 -11.32 -17.65
N LYS A 118 13.74 -11.44 -18.80
CA LYS A 118 13.33 -10.28 -19.61
C LYS A 118 12.16 -9.52 -18.98
N THR A 119 11.37 -10.18 -18.15
CA THR A 119 10.25 -9.60 -17.38
C THR A 119 10.67 -9.18 -15.98
N GLY A 120 11.97 -9.13 -15.72
CA GLY A 120 12.51 -8.63 -14.46
C GLY A 120 12.21 -7.17 -14.22
N GLU A 121 12.26 -6.76 -12.95
CA GLU A 121 12.01 -5.41 -12.49
C GLU A 121 13.31 -4.79 -11.98
N PHE A 122 13.45 -3.49 -12.14
CA PHE A 122 14.63 -2.75 -11.74
C PHE A 122 14.24 -1.51 -10.94
N GLY A 123 15.01 -1.21 -9.90
CA GLY A 123 14.84 0.00 -9.11
C GLY A 123 16.17 0.64 -8.74
N ILE A 124 16.18 1.95 -8.68
CA ILE A 124 17.27 2.76 -8.15
C ILE A 124 16.72 3.85 -7.26
N ARG A 125 17.34 4.06 -6.11
CA ARG A 125 17.03 5.15 -5.18
C ARG A 125 18.31 5.80 -4.72
N TYR A 126 18.36 7.13 -4.75
CA TYR A 126 19.41 7.95 -4.17
C TYR A 126 18.84 8.74 -3.01
N ARG A 127 19.53 8.73 -1.87
CA ARG A 127 19.20 9.59 -0.72
C ARG A 127 20.38 10.45 -0.32
N LYS A 128 20.06 11.68 0.07
CA LYS A 128 20.98 12.64 0.65
C LYS A 128 20.46 13.13 1.98
N ARG A 129 21.29 13.01 3.01
CA ARG A 129 21.00 13.51 4.36
C ARG A 129 21.71 14.83 4.58
N PHE A 130 20.95 15.79 5.09
CA PHE A 130 21.43 17.08 5.55
C PHE A 130 21.21 17.17 7.06
N SER A 131 21.70 18.26 7.71
CA SER A 131 21.54 18.43 9.15
C SER A 131 20.09 18.51 9.63
N ALA A 132 19.18 19.03 8.82
CA ALA A 132 17.77 19.21 9.16
C ALA A 132 16.80 18.64 8.09
N ALA A 133 17.33 17.99 7.06
CA ALA A 133 16.49 17.44 5.98
C ALA A 133 17.11 16.20 5.37
N ASP A 134 16.27 15.24 5.00
CA ASP A 134 16.59 14.10 4.15
C ASP A 134 15.81 14.23 2.85
N ILE A 135 16.47 14.00 1.72
CA ILE A 135 15.85 14.04 0.39
C ILE A 135 16.19 12.75 -0.35
N GLY A 136 15.23 12.16 -1.01
CA GLY A 136 15.39 10.99 -1.86
C GLY A 136 14.77 11.17 -3.23
N LEU A 137 15.39 10.55 -4.22
CA LEU A 137 14.88 10.41 -5.58
C LEU A 137 14.93 8.93 -5.96
N SER A 138 13.91 8.45 -6.61
CA SER A 138 13.81 7.05 -7.04
C SER A 138 13.29 6.91 -8.46
N TYR A 139 13.69 5.81 -9.08
CA TYR A 139 13.14 5.33 -10.33
C TYR A 139 12.89 3.84 -10.21
N TYR A 140 11.72 3.41 -10.64
CA TYR A 140 11.34 2.01 -10.72
C TYR A 140 10.82 1.69 -12.12
N ASN A 141 11.22 0.55 -12.66
CA ASN A 141 10.69 0.00 -13.89
C ASN A 141 10.31 -1.45 -13.64
N GLY A 142 9.04 -1.71 -13.54
CA GLY A 142 8.49 -3.02 -13.20
C GLY A 142 7.03 -3.11 -13.55
N TYR A 143 6.33 -4.01 -12.91
CA TYR A 143 4.91 -4.18 -13.11
C TYR A 143 4.10 -3.44 -12.03
N ASP A 144 2.90 -3.01 -12.42
CA ASP A 144 1.86 -2.76 -11.44
C ASP A 144 1.44 -4.12 -10.86
N HIS A 145 1.64 -4.29 -9.56
CA HIS A 145 1.38 -5.56 -8.89
C HIS A 145 -0.11 -5.80 -8.62
N LEU A 146 -0.94 -4.77 -8.76
CA LEU A 146 -2.40 -4.88 -8.74
C LEU A 146 -2.89 -5.10 -10.17
N PRO A 147 -3.60 -6.20 -10.48
CA PRO A 147 -4.12 -6.42 -11.82
C PRO A 147 -5.26 -5.46 -12.16
N GLU A 148 -5.38 -5.17 -13.44
CA GLU A 148 -6.58 -4.61 -14.03
C GLU A 148 -7.52 -5.75 -14.43
N LEU A 149 -8.76 -5.72 -13.91
CA LEU A 149 -9.75 -6.76 -14.16
C LEU A 149 -10.61 -6.38 -15.37
N THR A 150 -10.58 -7.21 -16.42
CA THR A 150 -11.39 -7.00 -17.62
C THR A 150 -12.31 -8.19 -17.86
N PRO A 151 -13.62 -7.96 -18.13
CA PRO A 151 -14.53 -9.04 -18.42
C PRO A 151 -14.26 -9.66 -19.79
N ASP A 152 -14.15 -11.00 -19.86
CA ASP A 152 -14.07 -11.74 -21.13
C ASP A 152 -15.48 -12.10 -21.62
N MET A 153 -16.04 -11.24 -22.44
CA MET A 153 -17.37 -11.43 -23.03
C MET A 153 -17.40 -12.49 -24.14
N SER A 154 -16.25 -12.95 -24.63
CA SER A 154 -16.18 -13.95 -25.70
C SER A 154 -16.65 -15.35 -25.26
N GLN A 155 -16.67 -15.60 -23.95
CA GLN A 155 -17.08 -16.87 -23.34
C GLN A 155 -18.42 -16.78 -22.59
N PHE A 156 -19.11 -15.65 -22.72
CA PHE A 156 -20.41 -15.49 -22.08
C PHE A 156 -21.48 -16.34 -22.79
N ASP A 157 -22.00 -17.35 -22.08
CA ASP A 157 -23.12 -18.19 -22.53
C ASP A 157 -24.39 -17.79 -21.74
N PRO A 158 -25.41 -17.22 -22.39
CA PRO A 158 -26.66 -16.86 -21.71
C PRO A 158 -27.41 -18.06 -21.10
N SER A 159 -27.16 -19.30 -21.60
CA SER A 159 -27.82 -20.51 -21.10
C SER A 159 -27.14 -21.09 -19.85
N ALA A 160 -25.86 -20.72 -19.63
CA ALA A 160 -25.07 -21.09 -18.46
C ALA A 160 -24.20 -19.89 -18.05
N PRO A 161 -24.79 -18.83 -17.48
CA PRO A 161 -24.10 -17.56 -17.28
C PRO A 161 -22.93 -17.74 -16.31
N GLN A 162 -21.74 -17.37 -16.78
CA GLN A 162 -20.49 -17.37 -16.07
C GLN A 162 -19.70 -16.13 -16.47
N LEU A 163 -19.21 -15.38 -15.48
CA LEU A 163 -18.38 -14.22 -15.72
C LEU A 163 -16.90 -14.63 -15.61
N VAL A 164 -16.14 -14.46 -16.68
CA VAL A 164 -14.69 -14.62 -16.65
C VAL A 164 -14.04 -13.24 -16.56
N LEU A 165 -13.25 -13.01 -15.53
CA LEU A 165 -12.44 -11.81 -15.36
C LEU A 165 -10.98 -12.12 -15.69
N ILE A 166 -10.39 -11.36 -16.61
CA ILE A 166 -8.99 -11.49 -16.98
C ILE A 166 -8.18 -10.52 -16.11
N GLU A 167 -7.21 -11.06 -15.38
CA GLU A 167 -6.23 -10.27 -14.62
C GLU A 167 -5.10 -9.84 -15.56
N ASN A 168 -5.03 -8.56 -15.90
CA ASN A 168 -3.98 -8.00 -16.73
C ASN A 168 -2.99 -7.20 -15.87
N TYR A 169 -1.70 -7.50 -16.00
CA TYR A 169 -0.63 -6.81 -15.28
C TYR A 169 0.15 -5.93 -16.26
N ARG A 170 0.13 -4.64 -16.01
CA ARG A 170 0.80 -3.65 -16.86
C ARG A 170 2.21 -3.36 -16.36
N ARG A 171 3.15 -3.26 -17.29
CA ARG A 171 4.44 -2.69 -16.98
C ARG A 171 4.31 -1.18 -16.82
N GLN A 172 5.07 -0.61 -15.88
CA GLN A 172 5.06 0.82 -15.61
C GLN A 172 6.45 1.33 -15.24
N GLN A 173 6.65 2.61 -15.48
CA GLN A 173 7.78 3.36 -14.96
C GLN A 173 7.27 4.31 -13.88
N VAL A 174 8.00 4.39 -12.77
CA VAL A 174 7.65 5.27 -11.66
C VAL A 174 8.86 6.13 -11.32
N ILE A 175 8.65 7.46 -11.32
CA ILE A 175 9.65 8.43 -10.86
C ILE A 175 9.17 8.98 -9.54
N GLY A 176 9.94 8.76 -8.48
CA GLY A 176 9.59 9.15 -7.12
C GLY A 176 10.52 10.19 -6.52
N ALA A 177 9.96 11.01 -5.66
CA ALA A 177 10.69 11.93 -4.80
C ALA A 177 10.14 11.85 -3.38
N GLU A 178 11.04 11.96 -2.39
CA GLU A 178 10.68 11.95 -0.98
C GLU A 178 11.49 12.98 -0.22
N CYS A 179 10.91 13.54 0.83
CA CYS A 179 11.63 14.43 1.74
C CYS A 179 11.12 14.30 3.18
N VAL A 180 12.04 14.51 4.12
CA VAL A 180 11.73 14.74 5.54
C VAL A 180 12.48 16.01 5.94
N VAL A 181 11.78 16.95 6.57
CA VAL A 181 12.38 18.19 7.08
C VAL A 181 12.08 18.31 8.56
N LEU A 182 13.12 18.42 9.38
CA LEU A 182 13.00 18.62 10.81
C LEU A 182 12.91 20.11 11.10
N LEU A 183 11.77 20.55 11.62
CA LEU A 183 11.51 21.91 12.03
C LEU A 183 11.86 22.12 13.51
N PRO A 184 12.01 23.37 13.97
CA PRO A 184 12.08 23.69 15.40
C PRO A 184 10.92 23.05 16.17
N TRP A 185 11.12 22.87 17.47
CA TRP A 185 10.15 22.24 18.41
C TRP A 185 9.83 20.76 18.14
N GLY A 186 10.69 20.05 17.36
CA GLY A 186 10.53 18.62 17.11
C GLY A 186 9.35 18.24 16.22
N ILE A 187 9.00 19.12 15.29
CA ILE A 187 8.02 18.84 14.23
C ILE A 187 8.78 18.30 13.02
N ALA A 188 8.36 17.18 12.46
CA ALA A 188 8.84 16.71 11.17
C ALA A 188 7.78 16.95 10.08
N LEU A 189 8.21 17.53 8.97
CA LEU A 189 7.44 17.57 7.73
C LEU A 189 7.89 16.40 6.86
N ARG A 190 6.94 15.68 6.30
CA ARG A 190 7.19 14.55 5.38
C ARG A 190 6.45 14.78 4.08
N GLY A 191 7.06 14.37 3.00
CA GLY A 191 6.43 14.44 1.69
C GLY A 191 6.97 13.36 0.77
N GLU A 192 6.07 12.74 0.04
CA GLU A 192 6.35 11.82 -1.06
C GLU A 192 5.51 12.19 -2.26
N SER A 193 6.10 12.03 -3.44
CA SER A 193 5.42 12.24 -4.69
C SER A 193 5.94 11.24 -5.72
N ALA A 194 5.07 10.59 -6.45
CA ALA A 194 5.45 9.67 -7.51
C ALA A 194 4.62 9.90 -8.77
N LEU A 195 5.31 9.94 -9.90
CA LEU A 195 4.73 9.97 -11.24
C LEU A 195 4.73 8.57 -11.82
N PHE A 196 3.57 8.09 -12.19
CA PHE A 196 3.35 6.76 -12.76
C PHE A 196 3.09 6.88 -14.26
N PHE A 197 3.82 6.08 -15.02
CA PHE A 197 3.73 5.99 -16.48
C PHE A 197 3.48 4.53 -16.87
N PRO A 198 2.21 4.07 -16.85
CA PRO A 198 1.86 2.72 -17.31
C PRO A 198 2.13 2.59 -18.81
N GLU A 199 2.58 1.40 -19.25
CA GLU A 199 2.66 1.10 -20.67
C GLU A 199 1.27 1.14 -21.32
N GLU A 200 1.23 1.67 -22.55
CA GLU A 200 0.00 1.76 -23.34
C GLU A 200 -0.59 0.37 -23.58
N ASN A 201 -1.83 0.21 -23.21
CA ASN A 201 -2.66 -0.89 -23.66
C ASN A 201 -4.01 -0.33 -24.15
N ASN A 202 -4.81 -1.15 -24.83
CA ASN A 202 -6.08 -0.72 -25.40
C ASN A 202 -7.19 -0.42 -24.38
N LEU A 203 -6.90 -0.49 -23.08
CA LEU A 203 -7.93 -0.45 -22.03
C LEU A 203 -7.98 0.87 -21.28
N THR A 204 -6.89 1.30 -20.68
CA THR A 204 -6.80 2.61 -20.03
C THR A 204 -5.35 3.05 -19.99
N ASN A 205 -5.08 4.26 -20.42
CA ASN A 205 -3.74 4.79 -20.55
C ASN A 205 -3.62 6.09 -19.77
N ASN A 206 -3.61 5.96 -18.44
CA ASN A 206 -3.65 7.14 -17.60
C ASN A 206 -2.36 7.24 -16.79
N SER A 207 -1.47 8.13 -17.23
CA SER A 207 -0.38 8.58 -16.37
C SER A 207 -0.97 9.40 -15.22
N TYR A 208 -0.45 9.21 -14.01
CA TYR A 208 -0.95 9.90 -12.83
C TYR A 208 0.16 10.28 -11.86
N LEU A 209 -0.12 11.31 -11.07
CA LEU A 209 0.68 11.76 -9.95
C LEU A 209 0.00 11.34 -8.66
N GLN A 210 0.71 10.68 -7.77
CA GLN A 210 0.27 10.42 -6.40
C GLN A 210 1.19 11.18 -5.44
N THR A 211 0.61 11.88 -4.47
CA THR A 211 1.34 12.69 -3.50
C THR A 211 0.79 12.48 -2.10
N VAL A 212 1.67 12.31 -1.13
CA VAL A 212 1.35 12.31 0.30
C VAL A 212 2.21 13.35 0.98
N THR A 213 1.57 14.26 1.71
CA THR A 213 2.27 15.27 2.53
C THR A 213 1.76 15.19 3.96
N GLY A 214 2.63 15.42 4.93
CA GLY A 214 2.19 15.33 6.31
C GLY A 214 3.15 15.98 7.30
N VAL A 215 2.66 16.02 8.52
CA VAL A 215 3.40 16.50 9.69
C VAL A 215 3.30 15.45 10.78
N ASP A 216 4.39 15.27 11.51
CA ASP A 216 4.38 14.46 12.72
C ASP A 216 5.10 15.14 13.86
N LYS A 217 4.65 14.87 15.05
CA LYS A 217 5.28 15.33 16.29
C LYS A 217 5.11 14.31 17.40
N ASN A 218 6.21 14.07 18.11
CA ASN A 218 6.21 13.33 19.36
C ASN A 218 6.33 14.30 20.54
N PHE A 219 5.44 14.14 21.53
CA PHE A 219 5.43 14.86 22.79
C PHE A 219 5.88 13.89 23.90
N ALA A 220 7.08 14.11 24.43
CA ALA A 220 7.54 13.40 25.60
C ALA A 220 6.86 13.96 26.85
N LEU A 221 6.09 13.12 27.54
CA LEU A 221 5.43 13.41 28.80
C LEU A 221 6.11 12.62 29.92
N ASN A 222 5.92 12.98 31.19
CA ASN A 222 6.68 12.38 32.29
C ASN A 222 6.67 10.84 32.31
N ASN A 223 5.51 10.22 32.09
CA ASN A 223 5.34 8.75 32.14
C ASN A 223 4.71 8.19 30.85
N SER A 224 4.71 8.95 29.78
CA SER A 224 4.10 8.57 28.51
C SER A 224 4.68 9.36 27.35
N SER A 225 4.40 8.95 26.12
CA SER A 225 4.66 9.70 24.93
C SER A 225 3.40 9.76 24.06
N LEU A 226 3.13 10.93 23.48
CA LEU A 226 2.04 11.15 22.55
C LEU A 226 2.60 11.48 21.18
N THR A 227 2.34 10.63 20.19
CA THR A 227 2.69 10.88 18.79
C THR A 227 1.44 11.27 18.02
N ILE A 228 1.51 12.34 17.26
CA ILE A 228 0.46 12.80 16.36
C ILE A 228 1.04 12.87 14.96
N ILE A 229 0.39 12.17 14.02
CA ILE A 229 0.68 12.19 12.59
C ILE A 229 -0.56 12.71 11.88
N ALA A 230 -0.41 13.70 11.02
CA ALA A 230 -1.48 14.18 10.16
C ALA A 230 -0.95 14.25 8.72
N GLN A 231 -1.67 13.65 7.79
CA GLN A 231 -1.28 13.55 6.38
C GLN A 231 -2.44 13.91 5.47
N TYR A 232 -2.09 14.31 4.25
CA TYR A 232 -3.03 14.52 3.16
C TYR A 232 -2.55 13.75 1.94
N ILE A 233 -3.46 12.95 1.39
CA ILE A 233 -3.23 12.08 0.24
C ILE A 233 -3.97 12.70 -0.95
N TYR A 234 -3.26 12.84 -2.05
CA TYR A 234 -3.79 13.44 -3.27
C TYR A 234 -3.29 12.70 -4.50
N ASP A 235 -4.21 12.34 -5.38
CA ASP A 235 -3.92 11.74 -6.68
C ASP A 235 -4.44 12.65 -7.78
N HIS A 236 -3.69 12.77 -8.87
CA HIS A 236 -4.05 13.56 -10.02
C HIS A 236 -3.81 12.78 -11.31
N ASN A 237 -4.87 12.55 -12.05
CA ASN A 237 -4.79 11.97 -13.39
C ASN A 237 -4.29 13.04 -14.36
N LEU A 238 -3.14 12.79 -15.02
CA LEU A 238 -2.50 13.77 -15.92
C LEU A 238 -3.26 13.97 -17.25
N GLU A 239 -4.14 13.04 -17.60
CA GLU A 239 -4.93 13.08 -18.83
C GLU A 239 -6.35 13.62 -18.60
N GLY A 240 -6.69 14.01 -17.36
CA GLY A 240 -7.96 14.62 -17.00
C GLY A 240 -9.15 13.67 -16.96
N ASN A 241 -8.91 12.35 -17.04
CA ASN A 241 -9.95 11.35 -16.90
C ASN A 241 -10.31 11.13 -15.42
N HIS A 242 -11.55 10.75 -15.16
CA HIS A 242 -11.94 10.31 -13.82
C HIS A 242 -11.44 8.88 -13.58
N TYR A 243 -11.02 8.59 -12.35
CA TYR A 243 -10.72 7.22 -11.93
C TYR A 243 -12.01 6.38 -11.91
N GLU A 244 -11.87 5.07 -12.14
CA GLU A 244 -12.98 4.15 -11.94
C GLU A 244 -13.43 4.17 -10.47
N LYS A 245 -14.72 3.97 -10.24
CA LYS A 245 -15.30 4.03 -8.88
C LYS A 245 -14.64 3.06 -7.88
N PHE A 246 -14.09 1.96 -8.39
CA PHE A 246 -13.39 0.96 -7.59
C PHE A 246 -12.01 0.69 -8.18
N ASP A 247 -11.05 1.53 -7.84
CA ASP A 247 -9.64 1.29 -8.10
C ASP A 247 -8.86 1.40 -6.78
N LEU A 248 -8.32 0.28 -6.32
CA LEU A 248 -7.53 0.21 -5.08
C LEU A 248 -6.27 1.10 -5.11
N ARG A 249 -5.80 1.49 -6.31
CA ARG A 249 -4.66 2.42 -6.45
C ARG A 249 -5.00 3.82 -5.97
N HIS A 250 -6.24 4.24 -6.20
CA HIS A 250 -6.73 5.59 -5.98
C HIS A 250 -7.73 5.72 -4.84
N LEU A 251 -7.80 4.68 -3.99
CA LEU A 251 -8.77 4.55 -2.91
C LEU A 251 -8.78 5.73 -1.95
N PHE A 252 -7.62 6.30 -1.67
CA PHE A 252 -7.46 7.36 -0.70
C PHE A 252 -7.18 8.74 -1.34
N THR A 253 -7.54 8.92 -2.62
CA THR A 253 -7.37 10.24 -3.25
C THR A 253 -8.17 11.31 -2.49
N ASN A 254 -7.63 12.54 -2.44
CA ASN A 254 -8.25 13.68 -1.77
C ASN A 254 -8.68 13.39 -0.31
N SER A 255 -7.79 12.73 0.45
CA SER A 255 -8.11 12.25 1.80
C SER A 255 -7.16 12.80 2.86
N PRO A 256 -7.66 13.55 3.85
CA PRO A 256 -6.95 13.72 5.11
C PRO A 256 -6.93 12.41 5.91
N MET A 257 -5.77 12.14 6.51
CA MET A 257 -5.51 11.01 7.40
C MET A 257 -4.88 11.54 8.70
N ALA A 258 -5.27 10.98 9.83
CA ALA A 258 -4.64 11.26 11.11
C ALA A 258 -4.42 9.96 11.89
N ASN A 259 -3.26 9.85 12.52
CA ASN A 259 -2.97 8.80 13.49
C ASN A 259 -2.46 9.44 14.79
N ILE A 260 -3.13 9.13 15.89
CA ILE A 260 -2.78 9.60 17.24
C ILE A 260 -2.42 8.37 18.05
N GLU A 261 -1.20 8.31 18.58
CA GLU A 261 -0.74 7.21 19.40
C GLU A 261 -0.26 7.72 20.77
N TRP A 262 -0.79 7.14 21.83
CA TRP A 262 -0.42 7.43 23.20
C TRP A 262 0.14 6.19 23.89
N THR A 263 1.45 6.20 24.16
CA THR A 263 2.19 5.09 24.78
C THR A 263 2.58 5.44 26.20
N PHE A 264 2.23 4.55 27.14
CA PHE A 264 2.52 4.68 28.57
C PHE A 264 3.65 3.74 28.99
N ASN A 265 4.46 4.15 29.97
CA ASN A 265 5.63 3.38 30.43
C ASN A 265 5.30 2.01 31.03
N TYR A 266 4.05 1.77 31.42
CA TYR A 266 3.59 0.48 31.97
C TYR A 266 3.07 -0.51 30.90
N GLY A 267 3.41 -0.28 29.63
CA GLY A 267 3.12 -1.21 28.53
C GLY A 267 1.75 -1.03 27.87
N LEU A 268 0.97 0.00 28.24
CA LEU A 268 -0.28 0.33 27.57
C LEU A 268 0.00 1.29 26.40
N THR A 269 -0.53 0.98 25.21
CA THR A 269 -0.57 1.88 24.06
C THR A 269 -2.00 1.99 23.57
N MET A 270 -2.44 3.22 23.31
CA MET A 270 -3.72 3.53 22.68
C MET A 270 -3.45 4.28 21.39
N SER A 271 -4.10 3.88 20.29
CA SER A 271 -4.02 4.63 19.04
C SER A 271 -5.38 4.81 18.40
N LEU A 272 -5.48 5.85 17.57
CA LEU A 272 -6.66 6.15 16.78
C LEU A 272 -6.21 6.55 15.38
N LEU A 273 -6.46 5.69 14.40
CA LEU A 273 -6.32 5.98 12.97
C LEU A 273 -7.66 6.43 12.41
N GLY A 274 -7.66 7.52 11.66
CA GLY A 274 -8.82 8.00 10.91
C GLY A 274 -8.43 8.45 9.51
N ILE A 275 -9.23 8.08 8.51
CA ILE A 275 -9.14 8.51 7.12
C ILE A 275 -10.52 8.96 6.68
N TYR A 276 -10.59 10.09 5.98
CA TYR A 276 -11.84 10.59 5.41
C TYR A 276 -11.61 11.02 3.96
N ASN A 277 -12.34 10.44 3.01
CA ASN A 277 -12.29 10.84 1.62
C ASN A 277 -13.25 12.02 1.39
N LEU A 278 -12.72 13.15 0.92
CA LEU A 278 -13.48 14.39 0.73
C LEU A 278 -14.43 14.31 -0.49
N ASP A 279 -14.10 13.51 -1.50
CA ASP A 279 -14.88 13.39 -2.73
C ASP A 279 -16.01 12.38 -2.58
N SER A 280 -15.72 11.17 -2.13
CA SER A 280 -16.70 10.09 -1.94
C SER A 280 -17.47 10.22 -0.62
N LYS A 281 -16.98 11.05 0.34
CA LYS A 281 -17.57 11.29 1.67
C LYS A 281 -17.73 10.01 2.48
N ASP A 282 -16.73 9.14 2.39
CA ASP A 282 -16.64 7.93 3.17
C ASP A 282 -15.44 7.97 4.11
N TYR A 283 -15.44 7.08 5.09
CA TYR A 283 -14.45 7.10 6.15
C TYR A 283 -14.09 5.71 6.67
N TYR A 284 -12.89 5.63 7.20
CA TYR A 284 -12.39 4.52 8.01
C TYR A 284 -11.82 5.04 9.31
N ILE A 285 -12.24 4.44 10.44
CA ILE A 285 -11.77 4.77 11.79
C ILE A 285 -11.37 3.48 12.48
N SER A 286 -10.16 3.43 13.04
CA SER A 286 -9.64 2.26 13.74
C SER A 286 -8.98 2.66 15.06
N PRO A 287 -9.72 2.66 16.18
CA PRO A 287 -9.11 2.74 17.50
C PRO A 287 -8.44 1.42 17.83
N LYS A 288 -7.25 1.47 18.44
CA LYS A 288 -6.51 0.29 18.91
C LYS A 288 -6.05 0.49 20.35
N VAL A 289 -6.19 -0.53 21.16
CA VAL A 289 -5.60 -0.60 22.49
C VAL A 289 -4.74 -1.83 22.55
N SER A 290 -3.48 -1.67 22.93
CA SER A 290 -2.55 -2.78 23.16
C SER A 290 -1.94 -2.70 24.54
N PHE A 291 -1.79 -3.86 25.17
CA PHE A 291 -1.16 -3.98 26.47
C PHE A 291 -0.07 -5.06 26.44
N THR A 292 1.17 -4.63 26.64
CA THR A 292 2.35 -5.51 26.66
C THR A 292 2.80 -5.72 28.10
N MET A 293 2.71 -6.96 28.57
CA MET A 293 3.17 -7.36 29.90
C MET A 293 4.68 -7.58 29.93
N ASN A 294 5.29 -7.45 31.11
CA ASN A 294 6.73 -7.75 31.30
C ASN A 294 7.11 -9.21 30.98
N SER A 295 6.15 -10.11 30.95
CA SER A 295 6.31 -11.52 30.54
C SER A 295 6.50 -11.74 29.05
N GLY A 296 6.43 -10.68 28.22
CA GLY A 296 6.46 -10.75 26.75
C GLY A 296 5.12 -11.04 26.10
N LEU A 297 4.03 -11.13 26.86
CA LEU A 297 2.67 -11.27 26.35
C LEU A 297 2.13 -9.88 25.95
N CYS A 298 1.68 -9.75 24.71
CA CYS A 298 0.98 -8.57 24.19
C CYS A 298 -0.45 -8.95 23.83
N ILE A 299 -1.43 -8.17 24.28
CA ILE A 299 -2.85 -8.32 23.97
C ILE A 299 -3.29 -7.04 23.28
N GLU A 300 -3.93 -7.16 22.13
CA GLU A 300 -4.42 -6.05 21.31
C GLU A 300 -5.92 -6.21 21.05
N LEU A 301 -6.63 -5.10 21.08
CA LEU A 301 -8.02 -4.99 20.68
C LEU A 301 -8.17 -3.82 19.72
N GLN A 302 -8.73 -4.08 18.54
CA GLN A 302 -8.84 -3.10 17.46
C GLN A 302 -10.17 -3.25 16.73
N PRO A 303 -11.16 -2.37 16.98
CA PRO A 303 -12.29 -2.18 16.10
C PRO A 303 -11.90 -1.55 14.76
N ASP A 304 -12.49 -2.03 13.67
CA ASP A 304 -12.44 -1.41 12.34
C ASP A 304 -13.85 -0.94 11.99
N ILE A 305 -14.02 0.37 11.80
CA ILE A 305 -15.29 1.04 11.56
C ILE A 305 -15.23 1.77 10.23
N MET A 306 -16.12 1.41 9.33
CA MET A 306 -16.23 2.00 7.99
C MET A 306 -17.63 2.55 7.79
N GLY A 307 -17.75 3.62 7.00
CA GLY A 307 -19.03 4.15 6.61
C GLY A 307 -18.92 5.19 5.49
N GLY A 308 -20.07 5.55 4.96
CA GLY A 308 -20.18 6.47 3.82
C GLY A 308 -21.39 6.16 2.96
N ASN A 309 -21.42 6.74 1.76
CA ASN A 309 -22.44 6.40 0.76
C ASN A 309 -22.20 4.96 0.25
N ASN A 310 -23.27 4.21 -0.02
CA ASN A 310 -23.19 2.84 -0.54
C ASN A 310 -22.45 2.72 -1.90
N GLU A 311 -22.29 3.81 -2.64
CA GLU A 311 -21.52 3.85 -3.87
C GLU A 311 -20.03 4.14 -3.66
N SER A 312 -19.62 4.49 -2.43
CA SER A 312 -18.24 4.72 -2.05
C SER A 312 -17.58 3.43 -1.55
N PHE A 313 -16.25 3.40 -1.49
CA PHE A 313 -15.51 2.22 -1.07
C PHE A 313 -15.87 1.80 0.38
N PHE A 314 -15.61 2.66 1.35
CA PHE A 314 -15.88 2.32 2.75
C PHE A 314 -17.37 2.20 3.06
N GLY A 315 -18.23 2.93 2.33
CA GLY A 315 -19.69 2.80 2.47
C GLY A 315 -20.18 1.44 2.01
N ASN A 316 -19.68 0.93 0.87
CA ASN A 316 -20.03 -0.41 0.36
C ASN A 316 -19.59 -1.51 1.32
N PHE A 317 -18.41 -1.39 1.92
CA PHE A 317 -17.89 -2.35 2.90
C PHE A 317 -18.31 -2.06 4.35
N SER A 318 -19.25 -1.16 4.61
CA SER A 318 -19.70 -0.82 5.97
C SER A 318 -20.28 -2.00 6.76
N SER A 319 -20.85 -3.00 6.06
CA SER A 319 -21.29 -4.26 6.69
C SER A 319 -20.14 -5.13 7.20
N ASN A 320 -18.90 -4.84 6.80
CA ASN A 320 -17.68 -5.54 7.21
C ASN A 320 -17.01 -4.97 8.47
N ASN A 321 -17.68 -4.02 9.15
CA ASN A 321 -17.24 -3.57 10.46
C ASN A 321 -16.94 -4.75 11.37
N ARG A 322 -15.80 -4.69 12.09
CA ARG A 322 -15.32 -5.82 12.90
C ARG A 322 -14.59 -5.35 14.14
N VAL A 323 -14.36 -6.28 15.05
CA VAL A 323 -13.42 -6.13 16.16
C VAL A 323 -12.36 -7.22 16.02
N ARG A 324 -11.10 -6.82 15.94
CA ARG A 324 -9.94 -7.73 15.96
C ARG A 324 -9.39 -7.84 17.37
N ALA A 325 -9.10 -9.06 17.81
CA ALA A 325 -8.34 -9.34 19.01
C ALA A 325 -7.12 -10.16 18.65
N LYS A 326 -5.93 -9.69 19.01
CA LYS A 326 -4.65 -10.36 18.73
C LYS A 326 -3.92 -10.60 20.04
N MET A 327 -3.33 -11.78 20.17
CA MET A 327 -2.48 -12.13 21.28
C MET A 327 -1.14 -12.62 20.77
N THR A 328 -0.06 -11.95 21.16
CA THR A 328 1.31 -12.27 20.73
C THR A 328 2.17 -12.53 21.95
N TYR A 329 2.95 -13.60 21.92
CA TYR A 329 3.92 -13.90 22.96
C TYR A 329 5.33 -13.93 22.37
N LYS A 330 6.22 -13.14 22.96
CA LYS A 330 7.65 -13.11 22.59
C LYS A 330 8.44 -13.86 23.68
N PHE A 331 9.08 -14.96 23.28
CA PHE A 331 9.92 -15.82 24.13
C PHE A 331 11.41 -15.65 23.83
#